data_b69f9e8b1b9d9e4e70bbd30c8def865d
#
_entry.id   b69f9e8b1b9d9e4e70bbd30c8def865d
#
_cell.length_a   1.000
_cell.length_b   1.000
_cell.length_c   1.000
_cell.angle_alpha   90.00
_cell.angle_beta   90.00
_cell.angle_gamma   90.00
#
_symmetry.space_group_name_H-M   'P 1'
#
loop_
_entity.id
_entity.type
_entity.pdbx_description
1 polymer ?
#
loop_
_entity_poly.entity_id
_entity_poly.type
_entity_poly.pdbx_seq_one_letter_code
_entity_poly.pdbx_strand_id
1 'polypeptide(L)'
;MNNRIFSLHFTGFLSLLFLMALPRLAEAQKLMVGWSAVSALNAPYWVIKDGGFFKEEKLDADLIYIASSSTIAQAQLAGDVSVSTANSQVIVDIGLQGGDLIAMGAVINVAAFYIMAAPEIKSVQDLKGKAVGVTRFGASTDFSMRMLLRKYGLEPVRDVPIMQIGGMPEIAAALSKKLIYAAPMSYPMGYIAQQAGMKMLANLAKEDIPFVHVGIGVTRRFMKEHRAQAKAFLRAYGRAVHFMHTRKEDFKKIIARYSKVTDPGMLEGSAQYAYDFVEKVPLVKPQAFQVTIDEIAQKNPKAKQAKPEQFYDNSLVQELINEGFFVSLWGKNP
;
A
#
# COMPACT_ATOMS: atom_id res chain seq x y z
N MET A 1 23.69 -81.49 23.70
CA MET A 1 24.10 -81.29 22.31
C MET A 1 23.32 -80.14 21.76
N ASN A 2 24.10 -79.13 21.28
CA ASN A 2 23.83 -78.01 20.38
C ASN A 2 22.88 -76.86 20.82
N ASN A 3 23.51 -75.98 21.56
CA ASN A 3 23.28 -74.52 21.46
C ASN A 3 24.04 -73.97 20.25
N ARG A 4 23.36 -73.38 19.31
CA ARG A 4 23.82 -72.33 18.36
C ARG A 4 22.69 -72.03 17.37
N ILE A 5 21.99 -70.95 17.52
CA ILE A 5 21.35 -70.08 16.48
C ILE A 5 20.52 -69.01 17.25
N PHE A 6 21.15 -67.95 17.69
CA PHE A 6 20.46 -66.68 18.03
C PHE A 6 21.54 -65.56 18.10
N SER A 7 22.00 -65.10 16.94
CA SER A 7 22.83 -63.89 16.90
C SER A 7 23.06 -63.45 15.44
N LEU A 8 22.02 -63.03 14.74
CA LEU A 8 22.26 -62.32 13.45
C LEU A 8 21.09 -61.44 12.97
N HIS A 9 20.18 -60.97 13.84
CA HIS A 9 19.09 -60.10 13.38
C HIS A 9 18.97 -58.75 14.09
N PHE A 10 19.97 -58.28 14.83
CA PHE A 10 19.86 -57.02 15.59
C PHE A 10 20.68 -55.83 14.99
N THR A 11 21.47 -56.05 13.97
CA THR A 11 22.30 -55.00 13.35
C THR A 11 21.67 -54.31 12.12
N GLY A 12 20.55 -54.85 11.59
CA GLY A 12 19.86 -54.29 10.40
C GLY A 12 18.85 -53.17 10.68
N PHE A 13 18.39 -53.00 11.94
CA PHE A 13 17.29 -52.08 12.26
C PHE A 13 17.74 -50.66 12.66
N LEU A 14 19.02 -50.46 12.98
CA LEU A 14 19.54 -49.17 13.40
C LEU A 14 20.00 -48.29 12.20
N SER A 15 20.22 -48.86 11.01
CA SER A 15 20.64 -48.10 9.82
C SER A 15 19.50 -47.50 9.02
N LEU A 16 18.25 -47.91 9.27
CA LEU A 16 17.07 -47.42 8.53
C LEU A 16 16.44 -46.15 9.19
N LEU A 17 16.80 -45.85 10.46
CA LEU A 17 16.25 -44.68 11.14
C LEU A 17 17.04 -43.37 10.91
N PHE A 18 18.23 -43.45 10.30
CA PHE A 18 19.08 -42.27 10.07
C PHE A 18 18.81 -41.56 8.69
N LEU A 19 17.96 -42.15 7.84
CA LEU A 19 17.66 -41.59 6.52
C LEU A 19 16.42 -40.66 6.48
N MET A 20 15.73 -40.45 7.61
CA MET A 20 14.51 -39.62 7.66
C MET A 20 14.71 -38.20 8.24
N ALA A 21 15.93 -37.83 8.56
CA ALA A 21 16.24 -36.49 9.04
C ALA A 21 16.98 -35.64 8.00
N LEU A 22 16.59 -35.76 6.73
CA LEU A 22 16.90 -34.68 5.79
C LEU A 22 16.06 -33.46 6.20
N PRO A 23 16.67 -32.32 6.55
CA PRO A 23 15.89 -31.11 6.72
C PRO A 23 15.12 -30.91 5.40
N ARG A 24 13.79 -30.94 5.45
CA ARG A 24 12.98 -30.40 4.38
C ARG A 24 13.52 -28.99 4.19
N LEU A 25 14.24 -28.76 3.09
CA LEU A 25 14.46 -27.41 2.59
C LEU A 25 13.04 -26.84 2.51
N ALA A 26 12.67 -26.00 3.49
CA ALA A 26 11.44 -25.27 3.43
C ALA A 26 11.50 -24.49 2.12
N GLU A 27 10.75 -24.94 1.14
CA GLU A 27 10.60 -24.21 -0.11
C GLU A 27 10.22 -22.79 0.29
N ALA A 28 11.08 -21.83 -0.03
CA ALA A 28 10.85 -20.44 0.41
C ALA A 28 9.52 -20.02 -0.17
N GLN A 29 8.52 -19.82 0.69
CA GLN A 29 7.18 -19.46 0.28
C GLN A 29 7.25 -18.22 -0.62
N LYS A 30 6.70 -18.32 -1.81
CA LYS A 30 6.66 -17.22 -2.79
C LYS A 30 6.05 -15.98 -2.15
N LEU A 31 6.75 -14.86 -2.23
CA LEU A 31 6.31 -13.60 -1.66
C LEU A 31 5.21 -12.98 -2.55
N MET A 32 3.96 -13.05 -2.12
CA MET A 32 2.87 -12.39 -2.83
C MET A 32 2.78 -10.93 -2.41
N VAL A 33 2.98 -10.02 -3.37
CA VAL A 33 2.98 -8.57 -3.15
C VAL A 33 1.71 -7.97 -3.77
N GLY A 34 0.82 -7.46 -2.92
CA GLY A 34 -0.44 -6.90 -3.34
C GLY A 34 -0.39 -5.38 -3.56
N TRP A 35 -1.01 -4.92 -4.63
CA TRP A 35 -1.20 -3.49 -4.89
C TRP A 35 -2.69 -3.18 -5.19
N SER A 36 -3.16 -1.99 -4.79
CA SER A 36 -4.59 -1.74 -4.60
C SER A 36 -5.23 -0.72 -5.54
N ALA A 37 -4.46 0.02 -6.33
CA ALA A 37 -4.99 1.05 -7.20
C ALA A 37 -4.17 1.22 -8.48
N VAL A 38 -4.85 1.38 -9.62
CA VAL A 38 -4.24 1.84 -10.88
C VAL A 38 -3.92 3.33 -10.74
N SER A 39 -2.82 3.60 -10.06
CA SER A 39 -2.34 4.95 -9.72
C SER A 39 -0.83 4.99 -9.77
N ALA A 40 -0.26 6.08 -10.25
CA ALA A 40 1.19 6.30 -10.27
C ALA A 40 1.81 6.25 -8.84
N LEU A 41 1.02 6.42 -7.79
CA LEU A 41 1.46 6.26 -6.40
C LEU A 41 1.78 4.80 -6.03
N ASN A 42 1.26 3.82 -6.79
CA ASN A 42 1.60 2.41 -6.66
C ASN A 42 2.76 1.98 -7.58
N ALA A 43 3.27 2.90 -8.40
CA ALA A 43 4.30 2.61 -9.38
C ALA A 43 5.59 1.99 -8.80
N PRO A 44 6.06 2.30 -7.59
CA PRO A 44 7.22 1.61 -7.02
C PRO A 44 7.06 0.08 -7.03
N TYR A 45 5.87 -0.45 -6.74
CA TYR A 45 5.60 -1.88 -6.78
C TYR A 45 5.72 -2.47 -8.19
N TRP A 46 5.24 -1.74 -9.20
CA TRP A 46 5.37 -2.14 -10.60
C TRP A 46 6.83 -2.15 -11.05
N VAL A 47 7.58 -1.11 -10.65
CA VAL A 47 9.00 -0.97 -10.97
C VAL A 47 9.84 -2.04 -10.26
N ILE A 48 9.51 -2.43 -9.02
CA ILE A 48 10.20 -3.56 -8.36
C ILE A 48 10.14 -4.81 -9.23
N LYS A 49 8.97 -5.14 -9.79
CA LYS A 49 8.79 -6.31 -10.65
C LYS A 49 9.45 -6.12 -12.02
N ASP A 50 9.04 -5.10 -12.76
CA ASP A 50 9.44 -4.92 -14.17
C ASP A 50 10.89 -4.42 -14.32
N GLY A 51 11.43 -3.74 -13.31
CA GLY A 51 12.83 -3.37 -13.22
C GLY A 51 13.75 -4.50 -12.78
N GLY A 52 13.19 -5.67 -12.42
CA GLY A 52 13.97 -6.86 -12.05
C GLY A 52 14.48 -6.86 -10.61
N PHE A 53 14.02 -5.94 -9.75
CA PHE A 53 14.56 -5.77 -8.39
C PHE A 53 14.19 -6.90 -7.43
N PHE A 54 13.12 -7.65 -7.67
CA PHE A 54 12.88 -8.90 -6.95
C PHE A 54 14.02 -9.89 -7.16
N LYS A 55 14.45 -10.06 -8.41
CA LYS A 55 15.55 -10.98 -8.77
C LYS A 55 16.91 -10.52 -8.21
N GLU A 56 17.20 -9.20 -8.29
CA GLU A 56 18.43 -8.63 -7.72
C GLU A 56 18.54 -8.89 -6.21
N GLU A 57 17.42 -8.77 -5.49
CA GLU A 57 17.33 -9.03 -4.05
C GLU A 57 17.06 -10.50 -3.70
N LYS A 58 17.11 -11.40 -4.70
CA LYS A 58 16.91 -12.85 -4.54
C LYS A 58 15.55 -13.21 -3.92
N LEU A 59 14.52 -12.41 -4.21
CA LEU A 59 13.15 -12.67 -3.80
C LEU A 59 12.41 -13.45 -4.89
N ASP A 60 11.91 -14.64 -4.55
CA ASP A 60 10.85 -15.27 -5.35
C ASP A 60 9.53 -14.59 -5.02
N ALA A 61 9.12 -13.66 -5.86
CA ALA A 61 8.00 -12.78 -5.58
C ALA A 61 7.16 -12.51 -6.83
N ASP A 62 5.86 -12.25 -6.63
CA ASP A 62 4.97 -11.81 -7.70
C ASP A 62 4.01 -10.71 -7.23
N LEU A 63 3.42 -9.98 -8.19
CA LEU A 63 2.44 -8.93 -7.93
C LEU A 63 1.03 -9.44 -8.18
N ILE A 64 0.10 -9.08 -7.28
CA ILE A 64 -1.34 -9.28 -7.47
C ILE A 64 -2.10 -7.96 -7.29
N TYR A 65 -3.00 -7.67 -8.22
CA TYR A 65 -3.92 -6.53 -8.10
C TYR A 65 -5.18 -6.94 -7.32
N ILE A 66 -5.44 -6.23 -6.24
CA ILE A 66 -6.68 -6.38 -5.44
C ILE A 66 -7.21 -4.97 -5.19
N ALA A 67 -8.27 -4.59 -5.87
CA ALA A 67 -8.83 -3.25 -5.75
C ALA A 67 -9.19 -2.89 -4.31
N SER A 68 -8.77 -1.70 -3.86
CA SER A 68 -8.97 -1.15 -2.51
C SER A 68 -8.04 -1.68 -1.42
N SER A 69 -7.50 -0.75 -0.64
CA SER A 69 -6.60 -1.06 0.50
C SER A 69 -7.28 -1.84 1.62
N SER A 70 -8.59 -1.71 1.82
CA SER A 70 -9.31 -2.52 2.81
C SER A 70 -9.48 -3.98 2.35
N THR A 71 -9.73 -4.21 1.06
CA THR A 71 -9.85 -5.58 0.52
C THR A 71 -8.50 -6.31 0.53
N ILE A 72 -7.42 -5.61 0.12
CA ILE A 72 -6.08 -6.22 0.10
C ILE A 72 -5.59 -6.55 1.51
N ALA A 73 -5.95 -5.75 2.53
CA ALA A 73 -5.61 -6.03 3.92
C ALA A 73 -6.31 -7.30 4.44
N GLN A 74 -7.55 -7.56 4.01
CA GLN A 74 -8.23 -8.82 4.34
C GLN A 74 -7.53 -10.04 3.72
N ALA A 75 -7.13 -9.97 2.45
CA ALA A 75 -6.33 -11.00 1.81
C ALA A 75 -4.98 -11.21 2.52
N GLN A 76 -4.38 -10.15 3.05
CA GLN A 76 -3.14 -10.24 3.83
C GLN A 76 -3.35 -10.92 5.19
N LEU A 77 -4.42 -10.62 5.89
CA LEU A 77 -4.77 -11.32 7.13
C LEU A 77 -5.10 -12.80 6.92
N ALA A 78 -5.67 -13.14 5.76
CA ALA A 78 -5.91 -14.52 5.35
C ALA A 78 -4.63 -15.28 4.97
N GLY A 79 -3.50 -14.58 4.75
CA GLY A 79 -2.23 -15.18 4.35
C GLY A 79 -1.99 -15.26 2.84
N ASP A 80 -2.93 -14.79 2.02
CA ASP A 80 -2.82 -14.80 0.55
C ASP A 80 -1.82 -13.75 0.02
N VAL A 81 -1.57 -12.70 0.81
CA VAL A 81 -0.67 -11.59 0.49
C VAL A 81 0.33 -11.42 1.62
N SER A 82 1.62 -11.34 1.29
CA SER A 82 2.70 -11.18 2.27
C SER A 82 3.03 -9.70 2.52
N VAL A 83 3.06 -8.89 1.46
CA VAL A 83 3.30 -7.44 1.51
C VAL A 83 2.19 -6.73 0.78
N SER A 84 1.63 -5.67 1.34
CA SER A 84 0.49 -4.95 0.74
C SER A 84 0.65 -3.44 0.74
N THR A 85 -0.17 -2.78 -0.08
CA THR A 85 -0.34 -1.31 -0.08
C THR A 85 -1.39 -0.87 0.96
N ALA A 86 -1.27 -1.32 2.21
CA ALA A 86 -2.18 -0.91 3.28
C ALA A 86 -1.97 0.56 3.65
N ASN A 87 -3.05 1.28 3.98
CA ASN A 87 -2.99 2.65 4.49
C ASN A 87 -3.10 2.69 6.02
N SER A 88 -2.83 3.86 6.65
CA SER A 88 -2.87 3.99 8.10
C SER A 88 -4.26 3.71 8.69
N GLN A 89 -5.36 4.08 8.01
CA GLN A 89 -6.71 3.80 8.53
C GLN A 89 -6.97 2.30 8.66
N VAL A 90 -6.73 1.55 7.58
CA VAL A 90 -6.92 0.09 7.58
C VAL A 90 -6.06 -0.58 8.66
N ILE A 91 -4.80 -0.13 8.79
CA ILE A 91 -3.88 -0.69 9.80
C ILE A 91 -4.39 -0.40 11.21
N VAL A 92 -4.82 0.83 11.50
CA VAL A 92 -5.37 1.21 12.82
C VAL A 92 -6.66 0.45 13.10
N ASP A 93 -7.61 0.40 12.17
CA ASP A 93 -8.88 -0.30 12.34
C ASP A 93 -8.68 -1.79 12.65
N ILE A 94 -7.75 -2.44 11.94
CA ILE A 94 -7.38 -3.84 12.17
C ILE A 94 -6.69 -4.02 13.52
N GLY A 95 -5.73 -3.15 13.86
CA GLY A 95 -4.98 -3.24 15.12
C GLY A 95 -5.87 -3.01 16.34
N LEU A 96 -6.85 -2.09 16.29
CA LEU A 96 -7.82 -1.86 17.35
C LEU A 96 -8.77 -3.05 17.59
N GLN A 97 -8.89 -3.95 16.62
CA GLN A 97 -9.62 -5.21 16.70
C GLN A 97 -8.72 -6.40 17.09
N GLY A 98 -7.43 -6.15 17.38
CA GLY A 98 -6.44 -7.18 17.76
C GLY A 98 -5.80 -7.88 16.55
N GLY A 99 -5.99 -7.38 15.35
CA GLY A 99 -5.37 -7.94 14.14
C GLY A 99 -3.87 -7.60 14.03
N ASP A 100 -3.14 -8.42 13.29
CA ASP A 100 -1.68 -8.40 13.21
C ASP A 100 -1.17 -7.73 11.92
N LEU A 101 -1.58 -6.47 11.66
CA LEU A 101 -1.13 -5.70 10.51
C LEU A 101 -0.41 -4.43 10.95
N ILE A 102 0.78 -4.17 10.37
CA ILE A 102 1.57 -2.96 10.61
C ILE A 102 2.15 -2.41 9.30
N ALA A 103 2.57 -1.14 9.31
CA ALA A 103 3.42 -0.58 8.26
C ALA A 103 4.90 -0.79 8.60
N MET A 104 5.65 -1.52 7.77
CA MET A 104 7.12 -1.57 7.86
C MET A 104 7.80 -0.45 7.07
N GLY A 105 7.01 0.41 6.44
CA GLY A 105 7.45 1.58 5.69
C GLY A 105 6.26 2.33 5.10
N ALA A 106 6.51 3.54 4.62
CA ALA A 106 5.52 4.36 3.93
C ALA A 106 6.05 4.81 2.57
N VAL A 107 5.30 4.48 1.52
CA VAL A 107 5.54 4.97 0.16
C VAL A 107 5.09 6.43 0.03
N ILE A 108 3.96 6.76 0.66
CA ILE A 108 3.35 8.10 0.63
C ILE A 108 2.86 8.45 2.04
N ASN A 109 3.34 9.55 2.59
CA ASN A 109 3.00 10.03 3.94
C ASN A 109 1.97 11.18 3.99
N VAL A 110 1.30 11.50 2.88
CA VAL A 110 0.28 12.54 2.79
C VAL A 110 -0.95 12.03 2.03
N ALA A 111 -2.12 12.66 2.24
CA ALA A 111 -3.32 12.33 1.48
C ALA A 111 -3.22 12.87 0.04
N ALA A 112 -2.50 12.16 -0.83
CA ALA A 112 -2.23 12.56 -2.20
C ALA A 112 -3.41 12.25 -3.12
N PHE A 113 -4.52 12.99 -2.99
CA PHE A 113 -5.69 12.91 -3.87
C PHE A 113 -6.10 14.28 -4.40
N TYR A 114 -6.61 14.30 -5.61
CA TYR A 114 -7.47 15.35 -6.14
C TYR A 114 -8.92 14.97 -5.86
N ILE A 115 -9.71 15.88 -5.33
CA ILE A 115 -11.15 15.71 -5.25
C ILE A 115 -11.72 16.21 -6.57
N MET A 116 -12.09 15.27 -7.42
CA MET A 116 -12.74 15.56 -8.70
C MET A 116 -14.24 15.63 -8.49
N ALA A 117 -14.88 16.63 -9.09
CA ALA A 117 -16.32 16.88 -8.92
C ALA A 117 -17.02 17.18 -10.24
N ALA A 118 -18.33 16.95 -10.29
CA ALA A 118 -19.20 17.33 -11.37
C ALA A 118 -19.14 18.86 -11.60
N PRO A 119 -19.29 19.36 -12.85
CA PRO A 119 -19.09 20.77 -13.19
C PRO A 119 -19.94 21.77 -12.42
N GLU A 120 -21.11 21.35 -11.96
CA GLU A 120 -22.04 22.15 -11.15
C GLU A 120 -21.61 22.34 -9.70
N ILE A 121 -20.71 21.47 -9.18
CA ILE A 121 -20.14 21.57 -7.84
C ILE A 121 -18.99 22.57 -7.88
N LYS A 122 -19.13 23.69 -7.19
CA LYS A 122 -18.15 24.78 -7.17
C LYS A 122 -17.42 24.92 -5.84
N SER A 123 -18.04 24.40 -4.77
CA SER A 123 -17.50 24.39 -3.41
C SER A 123 -17.77 23.06 -2.74
N VAL A 124 -17.07 22.77 -1.65
CA VAL A 124 -17.30 21.55 -0.86
C VAL A 124 -18.70 21.59 -0.23
N GLN A 125 -19.22 22.77 0.10
CA GLN A 125 -20.57 22.97 0.66
C GLN A 125 -21.67 22.53 -0.32
N ASP A 126 -21.43 22.63 -1.63
CA ASP A 126 -22.40 22.20 -2.65
C ASP A 126 -22.62 20.67 -2.67
N LEU A 127 -21.76 19.92 -1.95
CA LEU A 127 -21.92 18.47 -1.78
C LEU A 127 -23.02 18.09 -0.78
N LYS A 128 -23.57 19.03 -0.02
CA LYS A 128 -24.66 18.72 0.92
C LYS A 128 -25.86 18.12 0.20
N GLY A 129 -26.29 16.93 0.66
CA GLY A 129 -27.36 16.14 0.04
C GLY A 129 -26.98 15.43 -1.27
N LYS A 130 -25.73 15.55 -1.74
CA LYS A 130 -25.25 14.90 -2.98
C LYS A 130 -24.32 13.73 -2.66
N ALA A 131 -24.50 12.61 -3.34
CA ALA A 131 -23.69 11.43 -3.13
C ALA A 131 -22.24 11.65 -3.63
N VAL A 132 -21.27 11.19 -2.84
CA VAL A 132 -19.85 11.12 -3.22
C VAL A 132 -19.39 9.66 -3.29
N GLY A 133 -18.39 9.38 -4.13
CA GLY A 133 -17.91 8.03 -4.36
C GLY A 133 -16.57 7.75 -3.67
N VAL A 134 -16.44 6.52 -3.14
CA VAL A 134 -15.19 5.99 -2.60
C VAL A 134 -14.99 4.56 -3.10
N THR A 135 -13.76 4.03 -3.04
CA THR A 135 -13.51 2.63 -3.46
C THR A 135 -14.23 1.66 -2.53
N ARG A 136 -13.90 1.71 -1.24
CA ARG A 136 -14.51 0.93 -0.16
C ARG A 136 -14.47 1.75 1.13
N PHE A 137 -15.35 1.45 2.07
CA PHE A 137 -15.24 2.02 3.41
C PHE A 137 -13.95 1.53 4.09
N GLY A 138 -13.31 2.41 4.85
CA GLY A 138 -12.00 2.17 5.44
C GLY A 138 -10.81 2.27 4.48
N ALA A 139 -11.03 2.44 3.16
CA ALA A 139 -9.94 2.69 2.22
C ALA A 139 -9.44 4.14 2.28
N SER A 140 -8.26 4.40 1.66
CA SER A 140 -7.69 5.76 1.60
C SER A 140 -8.64 6.80 0.98
N THR A 141 -9.46 6.40 0.01
CA THR A 141 -10.47 7.28 -0.59
C THR A 141 -11.57 7.66 0.40
N ASP A 142 -12.03 6.72 1.24
CA ASP A 142 -13.05 6.98 2.25
C ASP A 142 -12.51 7.91 3.34
N PHE A 143 -11.31 7.63 3.86
CA PHE A 143 -10.65 8.49 4.84
C PHE A 143 -10.49 9.92 4.30
N SER A 144 -9.93 10.06 3.11
CA SER A 144 -9.66 11.37 2.49
C SER A 144 -10.94 12.17 2.24
N MET A 145 -12.00 11.51 1.79
CA MET A 145 -13.30 12.18 1.59
C MET A 145 -13.89 12.65 2.93
N ARG A 146 -13.87 11.81 3.97
CA ARG A 146 -14.37 12.17 5.30
C ARG A 146 -13.61 13.33 5.91
N MET A 147 -12.27 13.32 5.81
CA MET A 147 -11.41 14.40 6.27
C MET A 147 -11.76 15.73 5.58
N LEU A 148 -11.92 15.71 4.25
CA LEU A 148 -12.32 16.91 3.50
C LEU A 148 -13.67 17.42 3.99
N LEU A 149 -14.69 16.56 4.04
CA LEU A 149 -16.04 16.97 4.42
C LEU A 149 -16.07 17.63 5.80
N ARG A 150 -15.41 17.03 6.81
CA ARG A 150 -15.34 17.60 8.16
C ARG A 150 -14.56 18.91 8.21
N LYS A 151 -13.45 19.01 7.48
CA LYS A 151 -12.69 20.26 7.39
C LYS A 151 -13.55 21.44 6.92
N TYR A 152 -14.55 21.15 6.08
CA TYR A 152 -15.49 22.15 5.56
C TYR A 152 -16.84 22.15 6.28
N GLY A 153 -16.95 21.54 7.47
CA GLY A 153 -18.12 21.60 8.34
C GLY A 153 -19.29 20.70 7.91
N LEU A 154 -19.06 19.74 7.02
CA LEU A 154 -20.05 18.74 6.60
C LEU A 154 -19.82 17.41 7.32
N GLU A 155 -20.86 16.88 7.96
CA GLU A 155 -20.75 15.57 8.61
C GLU A 155 -20.91 14.44 7.58
N PRO A 156 -19.88 13.58 7.40
CA PRO A 156 -19.92 12.46 6.47
C PRO A 156 -21.10 11.52 6.74
N VAL A 157 -21.74 11.03 5.71
CA VAL A 157 -22.93 10.16 5.70
C VAL A 157 -24.22 10.91 6.06
N ARG A 158 -24.21 11.78 7.09
CA ARG A 158 -25.39 12.54 7.47
C ARG A 158 -25.71 13.67 6.49
N ASP A 159 -24.72 14.52 6.20
CA ASP A 159 -24.90 15.68 5.32
C ASP A 159 -24.56 15.32 3.86
N VAL A 160 -23.66 14.37 3.64
CA VAL A 160 -23.19 13.93 2.33
C VAL A 160 -23.18 12.40 2.27
N PRO A 161 -24.09 11.76 1.52
CA PRO A 161 -24.09 10.31 1.33
C PRO A 161 -22.77 9.84 0.71
N ILE A 162 -22.17 8.78 1.26
CA ILE A 162 -20.94 8.17 0.73
C ILE A 162 -21.28 6.80 0.15
N MET A 163 -20.89 6.56 -1.11
CA MET A 163 -21.16 5.33 -1.83
C MET A 163 -19.88 4.56 -2.12
N GLN A 164 -19.90 3.25 -1.86
CA GLN A 164 -18.85 2.35 -2.32
C GLN A 164 -19.07 2.00 -3.80
N ILE A 165 -18.12 2.36 -4.66
CA ILE A 165 -18.25 2.21 -6.12
C ILE A 165 -17.39 1.07 -6.66
N GLY A 166 -16.19 0.84 -6.09
CA GLY A 166 -15.23 -0.12 -6.62
C GLY A 166 -13.86 0.50 -6.87
N GLY A 167 -13.21 0.16 -7.98
CA GLY A 167 -11.92 0.71 -8.35
C GLY A 167 -11.98 2.15 -8.90
N MET A 168 -10.81 2.72 -9.19
CA MET A 168 -10.72 4.08 -9.75
C MET A 168 -11.41 4.22 -11.12
N PRO A 169 -11.33 3.24 -12.04
CA PRO A 169 -12.08 3.34 -13.31
C PRO A 169 -13.59 3.39 -13.12
N GLU A 170 -14.14 2.59 -12.19
CA GLU A 170 -15.57 2.56 -11.87
C GLU A 170 -16.02 3.88 -11.22
N ILE A 171 -15.19 4.47 -10.37
CA ILE A 171 -15.44 5.81 -9.78
C ILE A 171 -15.49 6.87 -10.89
N ALA A 172 -14.52 6.87 -11.84
CA ALA A 172 -14.51 7.80 -12.95
C ALA A 172 -15.79 7.67 -13.79
N ALA A 173 -16.23 6.45 -14.10
CA ALA A 173 -17.45 6.18 -14.83
C ALA A 173 -18.70 6.65 -14.06
N ALA A 174 -18.78 6.41 -12.76
CA ALA A 174 -19.89 6.83 -11.91
C ALA A 174 -19.98 8.36 -11.85
N LEU A 175 -18.85 9.06 -11.74
CA LEU A 175 -18.78 10.52 -11.73
C LEU A 175 -19.23 11.10 -13.07
N SER A 176 -18.76 10.54 -14.19
CA SER A 176 -19.16 10.98 -15.55
C SER A 176 -20.65 10.77 -15.82
N LYS A 177 -21.25 9.75 -15.24
CA LYS A 177 -22.71 9.47 -15.33
C LYS A 177 -23.54 10.21 -14.28
N LYS A 178 -22.92 11.03 -13.44
CA LYS A 178 -23.57 11.76 -12.33
C LYS A 178 -24.31 10.85 -11.33
N LEU A 179 -23.86 9.61 -11.18
CA LEU A 179 -24.30 8.72 -10.10
C LEU A 179 -23.70 9.15 -8.74
N ILE A 180 -22.56 9.83 -8.81
CA ILE A 180 -21.89 10.53 -7.71
C ILE A 180 -21.50 11.93 -8.20
N TYR A 181 -21.34 12.88 -7.27
CA TYR A 181 -21.03 14.28 -7.59
C TYR A 181 -19.59 14.67 -7.28
N ALA A 182 -18.87 13.91 -6.47
CA ALA A 182 -17.45 14.07 -6.25
C ALA A 182 -16.79 12.75 -5.83
N ALA A 183 -15.49 12.65 -6.01
CA ALA A 183 -14.70 11.52 -5.54
C ALA A 183 -13.22 11.88 -5.41
N PRO A 184 -12.47 11.27 -4.46
CA PRO A 184 -11.02 11.33 -4.43
C PRO A 184 -10.44 10.51 -5.59
N MET A 185 -9.60 11.12 -6.38
CA MET A 185 -8.96 10.51 -7.54
C MET A 185 -7.46 10.82 -7.55
N SER A 186 -6.66 9.85 -7.97
CA SER A 186 -5.23 10.02 -8.20
C SER A 186 -4.91 10.02 -9.70
N TYR A 187 -3.68 10.39 -10.07
CA TYR A 187 -3.23 10.28 -11.45
C TYR A 187 -3.09 8.81 -11.89
N PRO A 188 -3.47 8.43 -13.12
CA PRO A 188 -3.96 9.28 -14.21
C PRO A 188 -5.48 9.53 -14.19
N MET A 189 -6.27 8.82 -13.35
CA MET A 189 -7.74 8.85 -13.43
C MET A 189 -8.32 10.23 -13.13
N GLY A 190 -7.71 11.02 -12.24
CA GLY A 190 -8.13 12.41 -11.99
C GLY A 190 -7.98 13.30 -13.23
N TYR A 191 -6.91 13.12 -14.01
CA TYR A 191 -6.72 13.83 -15.24
C TYR A 191 -7.74 13.40 -16.31
N ILE A 192 -8.01 12.11 -16.45
CA ILE A 192 -9.04 11.59 -17.37
C ILE A 192 -10.42 12.19 -17.02
N ALA A 193 -10.77 12.24 -15.73
CA ALA A 193 -11.99 12.87 -15.28
C ALA A 193 -12.04 14.37 -15.65
N GLN A 194 -10.92 15.07 -15.52
CA GLN A 194 -10.81 16.48 -15.90
C GLN A 194 -11.03 16.68 -17.42
N GLN A 195 -10.43 15.83 -18.26
CA GLN A 195 -10.66 15.87 -19.72
C GLN A 195 -12.11 15.54 -20.09
N ALA A 196 -12.80 14.75 -19.28
CA ALA A 196 -14.23 14.47 -19.40
C ALA A 196 -15.13 15.60 -18.83
N GLY A 197 -14.57 16.76 -18.51
CA GLY A 197 -15.31 17.96 -18.06
C GLY A 197 -15.51 18.05 -16.54
N MET A 198 -14.99 17.10 -15.76
CA MET A 198 -15.02 17.21 -14.29
C MET A 198 -14.03 18.29 -13.83
N LYS A 199 -14.29 18.88 -12.66
CA LYS A 199 -13.45 19.93 -12.08
C LYS A 199 -12.70 19.43 -10.86
N MET A 200 -11.47 19.89 -10.67
CA MET A 200 -10.76 19.71 -9.43
C MET A 200 -11.35 20.66 -8.38
N LEU A 201 -12.06 20.07 -7.40
CA LEU A 201 -12.67 20.82 -6.31
C LEU A 201 -11.65 21.12 -5.19
N ALA A 202 -10.77 20.19 -4.92
CA ALA A 202 -9.71 20.33 -3.93
C ALA A 202 -8.48 19.46 -4.30
N ASN A 203 -7.31 19.90 -3.88
CA ASN A 203 -6.07 19.11 -3.94
C ASN A 203 -5.63 18.81 -2.50
N LEU A 204 -5.90 17.60 -2.01
CA LEU A 204 -5.63 17.22 -0.64
C LEU A 204 -4.13 17.19 -0.30
N ALA A 205 -3.28 16.99 -1.30
CA ALA A 205 -1.84 17.04 -1.09
C ALA A 205 -1.35 18.44 -0.70
N LYS A 206 -2.06 19.51 -1.11
CA LYS A 206 -1.78 20.90 -0.71
C LYS A 206 -2.34 21.24 0.67
N GLU A 207 -3.20 20.41 1.21
CA GLU A 207 -3.77 20.57 2.55
C GLU A 207 -2.82 20.07 3.64
N ASP A 208 -1.70 19.46 3.25
CA ASP A 208 -0.67 18.89 4.11
C ASP A 208 -1.23 18.00 5.23
N ILE A 209 -2.20 17.14 4.86
CA ILE A 209 -2.82 16.20 5.80
C ILE A 209 -1.89 15.00 5.95
N PRO A 210 -1.23 14.82 7.12
CA PRO A 210 -0.41 13.65 7.35
C PRO A 210 -1.24 12.38 7.30
N PHE A 211 -0.86 11.44 6.44
CA PHE A 211 -1.60 10.20 6.22
C PHE A 211 -0.73 9.18 5.51
N VAL A 212 -0.54 7.98 6.04
CA VAL A 212 0.07 6.90 5.25
C VAL A 212 -0.94 6.46 4.20
N HIS A 213 -0.87 7.12 3.05
CA HIS A 213 -1.77 6.87 1.92
C HIS A 213 -1.47 5.54 1.24
N VAL A 214 -0.19 5.28 0.98
CA VAL A 214 0.32 4.01 0.49
C VAL A 214 1.43 3.57 1.43
N GLY A 215 1.16 2.56 2.23
CA GLY A 215 2.13 1.95 3.13
C GLY A 215 2.77 0.72 2.51
N ILE A 216 3.80 0.21 3.17
CA ILE A 216 4.35 -1.12 2.96
C ILE A 216 3.84 -1.97 4.13
N GLY A 217 2.64 -2.52 3.96
CA GLY A 217 1.94 -3.28 4.99
C GLY A 217 2.44 -4.72 5.08
N VAL A 218 2.68 -5.18 6.31
CA VAL A 218 3.06 -6.57 6.62
C VAL A 218 2.42 -6.99 7.94
N THR A 219 2.33 -8.30 8.22
CA THR A 219 2.02 -8.75 9.57
C THR A 219 3.28 -8.70 10.46
N ARG A 220 3.12 -8.47 11.78
CA ARG A 220 4.25 -8.56 12.73
C ARG A 220 4.88 -9.96 12.69
N ARG A 221 4.04 -10.99 12.52
CA ARG A 221 4.50 -12.35 12.34
C ARG A 221 5.43 -12.47 11.13
N PHE A 222 5.05 -11.92 9.96
CA PHE A 222 5.91 -11.91 8.78
C PHE A 222 7.23 -11.18 9.04
N MET A 223 7.19 -10.00 9.66
CA MET A 223 8.41 -9.27 10.03
C MET A 223 9.35 -10.07 10.92
N LYS A 224 8.82 -10.88 11.85
CA LYS A 224 9.60 -11.70 12.77
C LYS A 224 10.14 -12.95 12.08
N GLU A 225 9.31 -13.68 11.35
CA GLU A 225 9.66 -14.99 10.77
C GLU A 225 10.42 -14.86 9.45
N HIS A 226 10.19 -13.79 8.69
CA HIS A 226 10.75 -13.54 7.36
C HIS A 226 11.53 -12.22 7.28
N ARG A 227 12.23 -11.86 8.37
CA ARG A 227 12.94 -10.56 8.48
C ARG A 227 13.88 -10.28 7.32
N ALA A 228 14.62 -11.29 6.83
CA ALA A 228 15.53 -11.15 5.69
C ALA A 228 14.78 -10.80 4.39
N GLN A 229 13.61 -11.42 4.14
CA GLN A 229 12.78 -11.11 2.97
C GLN A 229 12.17 -9.71 3.10
N ALA A 230 11.71 -9.30 4.27
CA ALA A 230 11.18 -7.96 4.53
C ALA A 230 12.24 -6.88 4.26
N LYS A 231 13.48 -7.09 4.72
CA LYS A 231 14.61 -6.18 4.47
C LYS A 231 15.01 -6.15 2.99
N ALA A 232 15.03 -7.31 2.32
CA ALA A 232 15.29 -7.40 0.88
C ALA A 232 14.21 -6.66 0.07
N PHE A 233 12.94 -6.76 0.47
CA PHE A 233 11.86 -6.00 -0.16
C PHE A 233 12.07 -4.48 -0.03
N LEU A 234 12.49 -3.99 1.14
CA LEU A 234 12.78 -2.56 1.33
C LEU A 234 13.98 -2.10 0.49
N ARG A 235 15.01 -2.96 0.27
CA ARG A 235 16.08 -2.65 -0.68
C ARG A 235 15.58 -2.61 -2.12
N ALA A 236 14.74 -3.58 -2.51
CA ALA A 236 14.09 -3.58 -3.83
C ALA A 236 13.26 -2.29 -4.04
N TYR A 237 12.53 -1.85 -3.02
CA TYR A 237 11.82 -0.58 -3.03
C TYR A 237 12.76 0.62 -3.26
N GLY A 238 13.82 0.76 -2.48
CA GLY A 238 14.76 1.87 -2.63
C GLY A 238 15.39 1.92 -4.02
N ARG A 239 15.80 0.76 -4.58
CA ARG A 239 16.31 0.64 -5.96
C ARG A 239 15.25 1.02 -7.00
N ALA A 240 14.00 0.59 -6.80
CA ALA A 240 12.91 0.92 -7.71
C ALA A 240 12.62 2.42 -7.73
N VAL A 241 12.59 3.09 -6.57
CA VAL A 241 12.40 4.55 -6.52
C VAL A 241 13.59 5.26 -7.16
N HIS A 242 14.81 4.82 -6.94
CA HIS A 242 15.98 5.37 -7.63
C HIS A 242 15.90 5.18 -9.15
N PHE A 243 15.48 4.00 -9.62
CA PHE A 243 15.24 3.75 -11.05
C PHE A 243 14.20 4.72 -11.64
N MET A 244 13.11 4.98 -10.93
CA MET A 244 12.08 5.93 -11.39
C MET A 244 12.70 7.31 -11.71
N HIS A 245 13.61 7.79 -10.89
CA HIS A 245 14.24 9.11 -11.06
C HIS A 245 15.37 9.12 -12.11
N THR A 246 16.07 8.01 -12.29
CA THR A 246 17.26 7.91 -13.17
C THR A 246 16.95 7.36 -14.56
N ARG A 247 15.88 6.57 -14.70
CA ARG A 247 15.47 5.90 -15.94
C ARG A 247 14.05 6.35 -16.35
N LYS A 248 13.86 7.67 -16.49
CA LYS A 248 12.54 8.31 -16.66
C LYS A 248 11.72 7.74 -17.81
N GLU A 249 12.33 7.47 -18.97
CA GLU A 249 11.61 6.92 -20.13
C GLU A 249 11.18 5.47 -19.90
N ASP A 250 12.02 4.66 -19.26
CA ASP A 250 11.64 3.28 -18.92
C ASP A 250 10.58 3.25 -17.83
N PHE A 251 10.63 4.19 -16.90
CA PHE A 251 9.59 4.36 -15.89
C PHE A 251 8.23 4.71 -16.53
N LYS A 252 8.18 5.63 -17.49
CA LYS A 252 6.95 5.95 -18.22
C LYS A 252 6.39 4.75 -18.99
N LYS A 253 7.24 3.89 -19.58
CA LYS A 253 6.81 2.63 -20.21
C LYS A 253 6.15 1.67 -19.21
N ILE A 254 6.70 1.59 -17.98
CA ILE A 254 6.10 0.79 -16.91
C ILE A 254 4.73 1.37 -16.51
N ILE A 255 4.62 2.69 -16.30
CA ILE A 255 3.33 3.34 -16.04
C ILE A 255 2.33 2.99 -17.14
N ALA A 256 2.70 3.14 -18.42
CA ALA A 256 1.83 2.83 -19.56
C ALA A 256 1.32 1.37 -19.52
N ARG A 257 2.19 0.43 -19.20
CA ARG A 257 1.86 -1.00 -19.10
C ARG A 257 0.76 -1.28 -18.09
N TYR A 258 0.87 -0.72 -16.87
CA TYR A 258 -0.05 -0.98 -15.77
C TYR A 258 -1.29 -0.10 -15.79
N SER A 259 -1.18 1.16 -16.21
CA SER A 259 -2.31 2.10 -16.28
C SER A 259 -3.11 2.00 -17.57
N LYS A 260 -2.55 1.36 -18.62
CA LYS A 260 -3.10 1.34 -19.98
C LYS A 260 -3.22 2.73 -20.63
N VAL A 261 -2.54 3.73 -20.09
CA VAL A 261 -2.43 5.07 -20.64
C VAL A 261 -1.34 5.08 -21.72
N THR A 262 -1.63 5.70 -22.86
CA THR A 262 -0.69 5.84 -23.99
C THR A 262 -0.39 7.30 -24.34
N ASP A 263 -1.21 8.25 -23.87
CA ASP A 263 -1.00 9.68 -24.10
C ASP A 263 0.29 10.16 -23.40
N PRO A 264 1.23 10.76 -24.14
CA PRO A 264 2.51 11.21 -23.60
C PRO A 264 2.39 12.23 -22.45
N GLY A 265 1.43 13.15 -22.54
CA GLY A 265 1.20 14.17 -21.51
C GLY A 265 0.68 13.56 -20.20
N MET A 266 -0.22 12.56 -20.32
CA MET A 266 -0.70 11.81 -19.17
C MET A 266 0.40 10.95 -18.54
N LEU A 267 1.29 10.36 -19.34
CA LEU A 267 2.42 9.59 -18.81
C LEU A 267 3.41 10.49 -18.08
N GLU A 268 3.72 11.67 -18.64
CA GLU A 268 4.58 12.67 -17.98
C GLU A 268 3.96 13.14 -16.66
N GLY A 269 2.67 13.52 -16.70
CA GLY A 269 1.95 13.93 -15.47
C GLY A 269 1.86 12.83 -14.42
N SER A 270 1.71 11.57 -14.84
CA SER A 270 1.74 10.42 -13.92
C SER A 270 3.12 10.23 -13.29
N ALA A 271 4.19 10.36 -14.07
CA ALA A 271 5.56 10.27 -13.58
C ALA A 271 5.87 11.42 -12.60
N GLN A 272 5.49 12.64 -12.96
CA GLN A 272 5.67 13.81 -12.10
C GLN A 272 4.90 13.65 -10.78
N TYR A 273 3.67 13.17 -10.82
CA TYR A 273 2.86 12.90 -9.63
C TYR A 273 3.52 11.85 -8.71
N ALA A 274 4.17 10.84 -9.29
CA ALA A 274 4.94 9.89 -8.50
C ALA A 274 6.20 10.55 -7.88
N TYR A 275 6.92 11.39 -8.64
CA TYR A 275 8.10 12.10 -8.11
C TYR A 275 7.77 13.06 -6.97
N ASP A 276 6.59 13.68 -7.01
CA ASP A 276 6.17 14.66 -6.00
C ASP A 276 5.84 14.01 -4.65
N PHE A 277 5.39 12.75 -4.64
CA PHE A 277 4.82 12.12 -3.45
C PHE A 277 5.48 10.83 -2.98
N VAL A 278 6.20 10.11 -3.85
CA VAL A 278 6.87 8.87 -3.47
C VAL A 278 8.11 9.18 -2.65
N GLU A 279 8.13 8.65 -1.42
CA GLU A 279 9.25 8.83 -0.49
C GLU A 279 10.50 8.07 -0.99
N LYS A 280 11.64 8.74 -1.07
CA LYS A 280 12.93 8.13 -1.40
C LYS A 280 13.40 7.16 -0.32
N VAL A 281 13.15 7.52 0.92
CA VAL A 281 13.38 6.70 2.11
C VAL A 281 12.02 6.43 2.75
N PRO A 282 11.53 5.19 2.78
CA PRO A 282 10.15 4.89 3.15
C PRO A 282 9.92 4.90 4.67
N LEU A 283 10.38 5.94 5.37
CA LEU A 283 10.10 6.11 6.79
C LEU A 283 8.64 6.46 7.02
N VAL A 284 8.01 5.74 7.94
CA VAL A 284 6.70 6.11 8.45
C VAL A 284 6.86 7.33 9.36
N LYS A 285 6.10 8.39 9.07
CA LYS A 285 6.02 9.58 9.93
C LYS A 285 4.95 9.35 11.01
N PRO A 286 5.27 9.42 12.31
CA PRO A 286 4.31 9.16 13.39
C PRO A 286 3.02 9.98 13.28
N GLN A 287 3.12 11.24 12.86
CA GLN A 287 1.99 12.14 12.67
C GLN A 287 0.93 11.59 11.70
N ALA A 288 1.35 10.82 10.69
CA ALA A 288 0.43 10.21 9.73
C ALA A 288 -0.49 9.15 10.40
N PHE A 289 0.00 8.48 11.44
CA PHE A 289 -0.84 7.60 12.27
C PHE A 289 -1.61 8.36 13.32
N GLN A 290 -1.02 9.41 13.95
CA GLN A 290 -1.72 10.20 14.96
C GLN A 290 -3.01 10.83 14.41
N VAL A 291 -2.94 11.51 13.26
CA VAL A 291 -4.12 12.10 12.59
C VAL A 291 -5.17 11.03 12.29
N THR A 292 -4.74 9.85 11.87
CA THR A 292 -5.65 8.73 11.61
C THR A 292 -6.32 8.22 12.89
N ILE A 293 -5.57 8.09 13.98
CA ILE A 293 -6.07 7.68 15.30
C ILE A 293 -7.10 8.70 15.82
N ASP A 294 -6.79 10.00 15.73
CA ASP A 294 -7.66 11.09 16.18
C ASP A 294 -8.99 11.10 15.42
N GLU A 295 -8.94 10.84 14.11
CA GLU A 295 -10.14 10.72 13.26
C GLU A 295 -10.99 9.51 13.66
N ILE A 296 -10.37 8.35 13.90
CA ILE A 296 -11.07 7.12 14.30
C ILE A 296 -11.64 7.28 15.72
N ALA A 297 -10.94 7.98 16.62
CA ALA A 297 -11.34 8.20 18.01
C ALA A 297 -12.66 8.98 18.16
N GLN A 298 -13.07 9.71 17.13
CA GLN A 298 -14.36 10.40 17.11
C GLN A 298 -15.54 9.42 17.16
N LYS A 299 -15.36 8.18 16.65
CA LYS A 299 -16.42 7.17 16.57
C LYS A 299 -16.08 5.88 17.31
N ASN A 300 -14.79 5.62 17.57
CA ASN A 300 -14.32 4.42 18.25
C ASN A 300 -13.52 4.77 19.51
N PRO A 301 -14.13 4.62 20.72
CA PRO A 301 -13.45 4.94 21.99
C PRO A 301 -12.12 4.19 22.22
N LYS A 302 -11.92 3.00 21.62
CA LYS A 302 -10.66 2.26 21.73
C LYS A 302 -9.48 3.03 21.13
N ALA A 303 -9.72 3.86 20.12
CA ALA A 303 -8.68 4.67 19.50
C ALA A 303 -8.13 5.77 20.43
N LYS A 304 -8.90 6.22 21.44
CA LYS A 304 -8.45 7.27 22.38
C LYS A 304 -7.21 6.90 23.21
N GLN A 305 -6.94 5.60 23.36
CA GLN A 305 -5.78 5.09 24.10
C GLN A 305 -4.68 4.56 23.18
N ALA A 306 -4.93 4.56 21.87
CA ALA A 306 -3.98 4.06 20.89
C ALA A 306 -2.84 5.07 20.67
N LYS A 307 -1.63 4.53 20.41
CA LYS A 307 -0.44 5.31 20.10
C LYS A 307 0.07 4.94 18.71
N PRO A 308 0.64 5.89 17.94
CA PRO A 308 1.16 5.63 16.60
C PRO A 308 2.10 4.42 16.51
N GLU A 309 2.99 4.24 17.49
CA GLU A 309 4.01 3.18 17.53
C GLU A 309 3.43 1.77 17.57
N GLN A 310 2.15 1.64 17.88
CA GLN A 310 1.45 0.36 17.83
C GLN A 310 1.18 -0.12 16.40
N PHE A 311 1.29 0.75 15.39
CA PHE A 311 0.80 0.49 14.04
C PHE A 311 1.88 0.50 12.97
N TYR A 312 3.13 0.79 13.33
CA TYR A 312 4.25 0.73 12.40
C TYR A 312 5.53 0.22 13.08
N ASP A 313 6.50 -0.16 12.24
CA ASP A 313 7.84 -0.54 12.66
C ASP A 313 8.87 -0.06 11.63
N ASN A 314 9.59 0.99 11.97
CA ASN A 314 10.64 1.57 11.12
C ASN A 314 12.02 0.87 11.26
N SER A 315 12.14 -0.17 12.09
CA SER A 315 13.46 -0.75 12.45
C SER A 315 14.27 -1.18 11.23
N LEU A 316 13.65 -1.84 10.25
CA LEU A 316 14.34 -2.27 9.03
C LEU A 316 14.76 -1.12 8.12
N VAL A 317 13.93 -0.07 8.01
CA VAL A 317 14.28 1.13 7.27
C VAL A 317 15.45 1.84 7.95
N GLN A 318 15.42 1.93 9.29
CA GLN A 318 16.51 2.53 10.06
C GLN A 318 17.82 1.72 9.96
N GLU A 319 17.75 0.40 9.93
CA GLU A 319 18.93 -0.43 9.64
C GLU A 319 19.53 -0.10 8.28
N LEU A 320 18.71 -0.01 7.23
CA LEU A 320 19.18 0.34 5.88
C LEU A 320 19.77 1.77 5.80
N ILE A 321 19.22 2.71 6.58
CA ILE A 321 19.81 4.05 6.71
C ILE A 321 21.19 3.95 7.35
N ASN A 322 21.32 3.24 8.47
CA ASN A 322 22.56 3.09 9.21
C ASN A 322 23.65 2.33 8.41
N GLU A 323 23.24 1.40 7.56
CA GLU A 323 24.12 0.69 6.61
C GLU A 323 24.56 1.56 5.41
N GLY A 324 24.04 2.80 5.29
CA GLY A 324 24.35 3.71 4.20
C GLY A 324 23.67 3.35 2.87
N PHE A 325 22.70 2.43 2.87
CA PHE A 325 22.04 1.96 1.64
C PHE A 325 21.42 3.12 0.84
N PHE A 326 20.63 3.97 1.48
CA PHE A 326 19.99 5.10 0.79
C PHE A 326 21.01 6.16 0.36
N VAL A 327 22.08 6.37 1.14
CA VAL A 327 23.19 7.25 0.77
C VAL A 327 23.89 6.73 -0.49
N SER A 328 24.04 5.42 -0.63
CA SER A 328 24.64 4.82 -1.84
C SER A 328 23.81 5.03 -3.11
N LEU A 329 22.48 5.17 -2.97
CA LEU A 329 21.57 5.44 -4.08
C LEU A 329 21.47 6.93 -4.42
N TRP A 330 21.35 7.79 -3.40
CA TRP A 330 20.96 9.19 -3.56
C TRP A 330 22.08 10.20 -3.28
N GLY A 331 23.23 9.77 -2.77
CA GLY A 331 24.26 10.67 -2.24
C GLY A 331 23.95 11.16 -0.83
N LYS A 332 24.66 12.19 -0.40
CA LYS A 332 24.53 12.77 0.95
C LYS A 332 23.23 13.57 1.05
N ASN A 333 22.20 13.22 1.53
CA ASN A 333 20.86 13.80 1.69
C ASN A 333 19.86 13.16 0.72
N PRO A 334 19.44 11.90 0.96
CA PRO A 334 18.40 11.23 0.20
C PRO A 334 17.02 11.84 0.39
#